data_8b1eceaed5216dbcb2b954b01379e901
#
_entry.id   8b1eceaed5216dbcb2b954b01379e901
#
_cell.length_a   1.000
_cell.length_b   1.000
_cell.length_c   1.000
_cell.angle_alpha   90.00
_cell.angle_beta   90.00
_cell.angle_gamma   90.00
#
_symmetry.space_group_name_H-M   'P 1'
#
loop_
_entity.id
_entity.type
_entity.pdbx_description
1 polymer ?
#
loop_
_entity_poly.entity_id
_entity_poly.type
_entity_poly.pdbx_seq_one_letter_code
_entity_poly.pdbx_strand_id
1 'polypeptide(L)'
;VKDPKPGRYEWVVSFDLNSLYPHLIMQYNISPETLQEKKHPSTSVERMLSQEDTFELYQDFAICANGAMYSKEKKGFLPELMEKMYNERVIFKKRMIKAKKAYEKTPTKELEKEIARCNNVQMSKKIALNSAYGAIGNQYFRYYKLANAEAITLSGQVSIRWIENKMNTYLNKIL
;
A
#
# COMPACT_ATOMS: atom_id res chain seq x y z
N VAL A 1 14.28 -1.44 -7.86
CA VAL A 1 15.30 -1.56 -6.81
C VAL A 1 16.49 -0.71 -7.23
N LYS A 2 17.02 0.10 -6.31
CA LYS A 2 18.21 0.92 -6.52
C LYS A 2 19.46 0.10 -6.20
N ASP A 3 20.52 0.27 -6.97
CA ASP A 3 21.79 -0.40 -6.69
C ASP A 3 22.37 0.11 -5.37
N PRO A 4 22.91 -0.79 -4.52
CA PRO A 4 23.52 -0.40 -3.27
C PRO A 4 24.82 0.38 -3.51
N LYS A 5 25.01 1.43 -2.75
CA LYS A 5 26.29 2.16 -2.71
C LYS A 5 27.07 1.66 -1.50
N PRO A 6 28.10 0.80 -1.68
CA PRO A 6 28.87 0.30 -0.55
C PRO A 6 29.65 1.43 0.12
N GLY A 7 29.69 1.41 1.45
CA GLY A 7 30.40 2.43 2.23
C GLY A 7 30.01 2.36 3.70
N ARG A 8 30.72 3.13 4.54
CA ARG A 8 30.36 3.37 5.91
C ARG A 8 29.55 4.66 5.97
N TYR A 9 28.33 4.58 6.52
CA TYR A 9 27.45 5.74 6.68
C TYR A 9 27.13 5.94 8.15
N GLU A 10 27.16 7.19 8.59
CA GLU A 10 26.75 7.61 9.93
C GLU A 10 25.39 8.29 9.84
N TRP A 11 24.62 8.24 10.92
CA TRP A 11 23.28 8.86 11.00
C TRP A 11 22.28 8.32 9.96
N VAL A 12 22.24 7.01 9.79
CA VAL A 12 21.29 6.38 8.86
C VAL A 12 19.90 6.31 9.48
N VAL A 13 18.88 6.83 8.76
CA VAL A 13 17.47 6.72 9.13
C VAL A 13 16.75 5.87 8.11
N SER A 14 15.99 4.88 8.58
CA SER A 14 15.19 3.99 7.73
C SER A 14 13.71 4.33 7.87
N PHE A 15 13.03 4.48 6.75
CA PHE A 15 11.59 4.67 6.66
C PHE A 15 10.93 3.51 5.92
N ASP A 16 9.76 3.07 6.38
CA ASP A 16 8.97 2.02 5.75
C ASP A 16 7.51 2.47 5.58
N LEU A 17 6.93 2.14 4.41
CA LEU A 17 5.53 2.42 4.11
C LEU A 17 4.66 1.23 4.54
N ASN A 18 3.90 1.41 5.60
CA ASN A 18 3.01 0.38 6.13
C ASN A 18 1.99 -0.06 5.08
N SER A 19 2.03 -1.36 4.69
CA SER A 19 1.05 -1.97 3.80
C SER A 19 0.89 -1.20 2.48
N LEU A 20 2.01 -0.85 1.80
CA LEU A 20 2.04 -0.01 0.60
C LEU A 20 1.05 -0.49 -0.46
N TYR A 21 1.11 -1.74 -0.90
CA TYR A 21 0.25 -2.24 -1.98
C TYR A 21 -1.25 -2.24 -1.64
N PRO A 22 -1.71 -2.67 -0.46
CA PRO A 22 -3.09 -2.48 -0.05
C PRO A 22 -3.55 -1.02 -0.09
N HIS A 23 -2.70 -0.07 0.34
CA HIS A 23 -3.04 1.35 0.29
C HIS A 23 -3.11 1.90 -1.13
N LEU A 24 -2.24 1.44 -2.05
CA LEU A 24 -2.34 1.81 -3.46
C LEU A 24 -3.63 1.28 -4.09
N ILE A 25 -4.02 0.03 -3.79
CA ILE A 25 -5.30 -0.53 -4.25
C ILE A 25 -6.48 0.35 -3.78
N MET A 26 -6.48 0.76 -2.51
CA MET A 26 -7.52 1.64 -1.95
C MET A 26 -7.48 3.04 -2.56
N GLN A 27 -6.29 3.64 -2.67
CA GLN A 27 -6.09 5.02 -3.12
C GLN A 27 -6.50 5.23 -4.58
N TYR A 28 -6.12 4.30 -5.45
CA TYR A 28 -6.40 4.38 -6.88
C TYR A 28 -7.66 3.65 -7.30
N ASN A 29 -8.40 3.09 -6.36
CA ASN A 29 -9.60 2.29 -6.61
C ASN A 29 -9.35 1.13 -7.58
N ILE A 30 -8.21 0.43 -7.43
CA ILE A 30 -7.76 -0.63 -8.33
C ILE A 30 -8.63 -1.87 -8.13
N SER A 31 -9.47 -2.16 -9.13
CA SER A 31 -10.35 -3.33 -9.15
C SER A 31 -10.70 -3.68 -10.60
N PRO A 32 -11.01 -4.94 -10.92
CA PRO A 32 -11.34 -5.32 -12.30
C PRO A 32 -12.53 -4.56 -12.90
N GLU A 33 -13.55 -4.26 -12.08
CA GLU A 33 -14.78 -3.59 -12.51
C GLU A 33 -14.66 -2.06 -12.59
N THR A 34 -13.64 -1.47 -11.96
CA THR A 34 -13.38 -0.01 -12.03
C THR A 34 -12.38 0.35 -13.12
N LEU A 35 -11.63 -0.65 -13.64
CA LEU A 35 -10.65 -0.47 -14.70
C LEU A 35 -11.32 -0.08 -16.01
N GLN A 36 -10.86 1.01 -16.62
CA GLN A 36 -11.32 1.48 -17.93
C GLN A 36 -10.57 0.77 -19.05
N GLU A 37 -11.24 0.62 -20.22
CA GLU A 37 -10.61 0.05 -21.41
C GLU A 37 -9.53 0.94 -21.99
N LYS A 38 -9.77 2.26 -21.93
CA LYS A 38 -8.81 3.26 -22.42
C LYS A 38 -7.76 3.54 -21.34
N LYS A 39 -6.52 3.70 -21.80
CA LYS A 39 -5.40 4.16 -20.95
C LYS A 39 -5.10 5.62 -21.21
N HIS A 40 -4.55 6.30 -20.22
CA HIS A 40 -3.97 7.62 -20.41
C HIS A 40 -2.77 7.53 -21.36
N PRO A 41 -2.67 8.37 -22.41
CA PRO A 41 -1.74 8.15 -23.53
C PRO A 41 -0.27 8.35 -23.19
N SER A 42 0.04 9.19 -22.20
CA SER A 42 1.42 9.64 -21.94
C SER A 42 1.94 9.39 -20.54
N THR A 43 1.16 8.81 -19.64
CA THR A 43 1.56 8.65 -18.24
C THR A 43 2.64 7.59 -18.07
N SER A 44 3.69 7.94 -17.33
CA SER A 44 4.77 7.06 -16.88
C SER A 44 5.23 7.44 -15.47
N VAL A 45 6.08 6.60 -14.87
CA VAL A 45 6.65 6.88 -13.54
C VAL A 45 7.46 8.19 -13.57
N GLU A 46 8.27 8.38 -14.58
CA GLU A 46 9.12 9.57 -14.76
C GLU A 46 8.28 10.84 -14.91
N ARG A 47 7.27 10.81 -15.77
CA ARG A 47 6.39 11.96 -16.01
C ARG A 47 5.55 12.34 -14.80
N MET A 48 5.10 11.36 -14.02
CA MET A 48 4.41 11.62 -12.75
C MET A 48 5.33 12.28 -11.71
N LEU A 49 6.62 11.87 -11.67
CA LEU A 49 7.60 12.43 -10.74
C LEU A 49 8.03 13.85 -11.15
N SER A 50 8.14 14.14 -12.44
CA SER A 50 8.44 15.49 -12.99
C SER A 50 7.25 16.43 -12.97
N GLN A 51 6.02 15.92 -12.69
CA GLN A 51 4.76 16.68 -12.70
C GLN A 51 4.45 17.30 -14.08
N GLU A 52 4.89 16.65 -15.16
CA GLU A 52 4.63 17.10 -16.53
C GLU A 52 3.20 16.80 -17.01
N ASP A 53 2.54 15.80 -16.39
CA ASP A 53 1.18 15.41 -16.77
C ASP A 53 0.15 16.25 -16.03
N THR A 54 -0.81 16.80 -16.79
CA THR A 54 -2.02 17.43 -16.25
C THR A 54 -3.18 16.45 -16.36
N PHE A 55 -3.89 16.26 -15.27
CA PHE A 55 -5.02 15.31 -15.18
C PHE A 55 -6.38 16.03 -15.14
N GLU A 56 -6.45 17.30 -15.51
CA GLU A 56 -7.66 18.12 -15.43
C GLU A 56 -8.84 17.55 -16.21
N LEU A 57 -8.58 16.92 -17.36
CA LEU A 57 -9.59 16.27 -18.20
C LEU A 57 -10.05 14.89 -17.65
N TYR A 58 -9.42 14.40 -16.61
CA TYR A 58 -9.63 13.03 -16.10
C TYR A 58 -10.01 13.00 -14.61
N GLN A 59 -10.71 14.04 -14.13
CA GLN A 59 -11.03 14.19 -12.70
C GLN A 59 -11.87 13.03 -12.12
N ASP A 60 -12.68 12.39 -12.97
CA ASP A 60 -13.53 11.26 -12.57
C ASP A 60 -12.77 9.93 -12.47
N PHE A 61 -11.49 9.95 -12.82
CA PHE A 61 -10.65 8.76 -12.83
C PHE A 61 -9.45 8.90 -11.89
N ALA A 62 -9.04 7.78 -11.30
CA ALA A 62 -7.72 7.63 -10.70
C ALA A 62 -6.77 7.06 -11.77
N ILE A 63 -5.65 7.74 -12.01
CA ILE A 63 -4.68 7.38 -13.06
C ILE A 63 -3.44 6.82 -12.40
N CYS A 64 -3.06 5.58 -12.78
CA CYS A 64 -1.86 4.91 -12.32
C CYS A 64 -0.69 5.15 -13.27
N ALA A 65 0.53 4.90 -12.78
CA ALA A 65 1.77 5.16 -13.52
C ALA A 65 1.97 4.32 -14.78
N ASN A 66 1.20 3.24 -14.98
CA ASN A 66 1.13 2.48 -16.23
C ASN A 66 0.09 3.03 -17.22
N GLY A 67 -0.51 4.18 -16.93
CA GLY A 67 -1.59 4.78 -17.70
C GLY A 67 -2.98 4.17 -17.46
N ALA A 68 -3.10 3.12 -16.65
CA ALA A 68 -4.39 2.55 -16.33
C ALA A 68 -5.26 3.56 -15.58
N MET A 69 -6.53 3.65 -15.98
CA MET A 69 -7.52 4.56 -15.38
C MET A 69 -8.58 3.75 -14.63
N TYR A 70 -8.93 4.19 -13.44
CA TYR A 70 -9.94 3.57 -12.60
C TYR A 70 -11.04 4.57 -12.26
N SER A 71 -12.30 4.20 -12.48
CA SER A 71 -13.44 5.07 -12.15
C SER A 71 -13.50 5.35 -10.65
N LYS A 72 -13.82 6.59 -10.29
CA LYS A 72 -14.08 7.02 -8.90
C LYS A 72 -15.56 7.01 -8.55
N GLU A 73 -16.44 6.73 -9.50
CA GLU A 73 -17.89 6.76 -9.31
C GLU A 73 -18.37 5.81 -8.21
N LYS A 74 -17.82 4.60 -8.22
CA LYS A 74 -18.12 3.58 -7.20
C LYS A 74 -16.82 2.97 -6.67
N LYS A 75 -16.81 2.67 -5.38
CA LYS A 75 -15.71 1.93 -4.79
C LYS A 75 -15.69 0.49 -5.28
N GLY A 76 -14.55 0.05 -5.80
CA GLY A 76 -14.36 -1.31 -6.25
C GLY A 76 -14.35 -2.32 -5.09
N PHE A 77 -14.66 -3.59 -5.37
CA PHE A 77 -14.73 -4.62 -4.32
C PHE A 77 -13.34 -4.92 -3.71
N LEU A 78 -12.25 -4.84 -4.50
CA LEU A 78 -10.91 -5.06 -3.96
C LEU A 78 -10.50 -3.95 -2.98
N PRO A 79 -10.63 -2.66 -3.31
CA PRO A 79 -10.45 -1.56 -2.36
C PRO A 79 -11.29 -1.69 -1.09
N GLU A 80 -12.55 -2.06 -1.22
CA GLU A 80 -13.44 -2.26 -0.06
C GLU A 80 -12.95 -3.40 0.83
N LEU A 81 -12.58 -4.53 0.23
CA LEU A 81 -12.02 -5.68 0.94
C LEU A 81 -10.70 -5.33 1.66
N MET A 82 -9.79 -4.61 0.98
CA MET A 82 -8.52 -4.17 1.56
C MET A 82 -8.75 -3.26 2.76
N GLU A 83 -9.64 -2.28 2.64
CA GLU A 83 -9.98 -1.36 3.72
C GLU A 83 -10.57 -2.09 4.93
N LYS A 84 -11.54 -2.98 4.72
CA LYS A 84 -12.14 -3.80 5.78
C LYS A 84 -11.07 -4.61 6.51
N MET A 85 -10.25 -5.35 5.77
CA MET A 85 -9.19 -6.18 6.37
C MET A 85 -8.14 -5.34 7.12
N TYR A 86 -7.78 -4.19 6.58
CA TYR A 86 -6.83 -3.29 7.22
C TYR A 86 -7.38 -2.71 8.53
N ASN A 87 -8.61 -2.22 8.51
CA ASN A 87 -9.26 -1.66 9.70
C ASN A 87 -9.42 -2.71 10.80
N GLU A 88 -9.87 -3.91 10.46
CA GLU A 88 -9.97 -5.01 11.41
C GLU A 88 -8.59 -5.40 11.99
N ARG A 89 -7.54 -5.44 11.14
CA ARG A 89 -6.16 -5.68 11.62
C ARG A 89 -5.72 -4.62 12.62
N VAL A 90 -5.99 -3.34 12.34
CA VAL A 90 -5.64 -2.23 13.25
C VAL A 90 -6.34 -2.38 14.59
N ILE A 91 -7.63 -2.75 14.61
CA ILE A 91 -8.42 -2.99 15.83
C ILE A 91 -7.76 -4.10 16.66
N PHE A 92 -7.50 -5.26 16.06
CA PHE A 92 -6.90 -6.39 16.78
C PHE A 92 -5.47 -6.09 17.24
N LYS A 93 -4.67 -5.37 16.45
CA LYS A 93 -3.34 -4.93 16.85
C LYS A 93 -3.39 -4.00 18.07
N LYS A 94 -4.32 -3.03 18.10
CA LYS A 94 -4.52 -2.14 19.27
C LYS A 94 -4.97 -2.92 20.51
N ARG A 95 -5.89 -3.88 20.36
CA ARG A 95 -6.33 -4.75 21.46
C ARG A 95 -5.19 -5.59 22.00
N MET A 96 -4.38 -6.18 21.13
CA MET A 96 -3.18 -6.95 21.53
C MET A 96 -2.21 -6.08 22.33
N ILE A 97 -1.91 -4.85 21.88
CA ILE A 97 -1.00 -3.93 22.58
C ILE A 97 -1.57 -3.57 23.95
N LYS A 98 -2.87 -3.30 24.05
CA LYS A 98 -3.54 -3.01 25.32
C LYS A 98 -3.45 -4.20 26.30
N ALA A 99 -3.70 -5.42 25.80
CA ALA A 99 -3.60 -6.63 26.59
C ALA A 99 -2.15 -6.91 27.04
N LYS A 100 -1.14 -6.68 26.19
CA LYS A 100 0.28 -6.76 26.58
C LYS A 100 0.64 -5.81 27.70
N LYS A 101 0.25 -4.53 27.61
CA LYS A 101 0.49 -3.54 28.67
C LYS A 101 -0.20 -3.89 29.99
N ALA A 102 -1.36 -4.53 29.95
CA ALA A 102 -2.05 -5.02 31.13
C ALA A 102 -1.32 -6.25 31.71
N TYR A 103 -0.87 -7.16 30.87
CA TYR A 103 -0.11 -8.35 31.26
C TYR A 103 1.22 -8.01 31.94
N GLU A 104 1.92 -6.98 31.46
CA GLU A 104 3.16 -6.48 32.12
C GLU A 104 2.93 -6.03 33.56
N LYS A 105 1.72 -5.53 33.89
CA LYS A 105 1.36 -5.10 35.26
C LYS A 105 0.83 -6.23 36.11
N THR A 106 0.01 -7.08 35.55
CA THR A 106 -0.68 -8.17 36.25
C THR A 106 -0.79 -9.38 35.31
N PRO A 107 0.20 -10.28 35.32
CA PRO A 107 0.17 -11.48 34.46
C PRO A 107 -0.99 -12.40 34.83
N THR A 108 -1.88 -12.67 33.86
CA THR A 108 -2.97 -13.64 34.00
C THR A 108 -3.07 -14.54 32.75
N LYS A 109 -3.57 -15.75 32.91
CA LYS A 109 -3.80 -16.69 31.79
C LYS A 109 -4.83 -16.19 30.78
N GLU A 110 -5.80 -15.40 31.22
CA GLU A 110 -6.82 -14.77 30.37
C GLU A 110 -6.19 -13.73 29.44
N LEU A 111 -5.31 -12.89 29.96
CA LEU A 111 -4.58 -11.90 29.16
C LEU A 111 -3.62 -12.57 28.17
N GLU A 112 -2.94 -13.62 28.57
CA GLU A 112 -2.09 -14.40 27.68
C GLU A 112 -2.88 -14.98 26.49
N LYS A 113 -4.04 -15.59 26.75
CA LYS A 113 -4.95 -16.09 25.70
C LYS A 113 -5.45 -14.98 24.79
N GLU A 114 -5.84 -13.83 25.34
CA GLU A 114 -6.30 -12.67 24.53
C GLU A 114 -5.17 -12.10 23.66
N ILE A 115 -3.94 -12.02 24.16
CA ILE A 115 -2.75 -11.63 23.38
C ILE A 115 -2.54 -12.58 22.22
N ALA A 116 -2.53 -13.90 22.48
CA ALA A 116 -2.36 -14.92 21.45
C ALA A 116 -3.46 -14.86 20.40
N ARG A 117 -4.74 -14.75 20.81
CA ARG A 117 -5.88 -14.62 19.91
C ARG A 117 -5.77 -13.38 19.02
N CYS A 118 -5.54 -12.22 19.62
CA CYS A 118 -5.43 -10.97 18.88
C CYS A 118 -4.22 -10.97 17.92
N ASN A 119 -3.10 -11.57 18.34
CA ASN A 119 -1.92 -11.72 17.49
C ASN A 119 -2.22 -12.60 16.27
N ASN A 120 -2.85 -13.75 16.46
CA ASN A 120 -3.20 -14.67 15.37
C ASN A 120 -4.13 -14.00 14.36
N VAL A 121 -5.17 -13.30 14.81
CA VAL A 121 -6.12 -12.62 13.94
C VAL A 121 -5.43 -11.48 13.16
N GLN A 122 -4.66 -10.62 13.84
CA GLN A 122 -3.98 -9.50 13.14
C GLN A 122 -2.91 -10.01 12.16
N MET A 123 -2.25 -11.14 12.46
CA MET A 123 -1.26 -11.73 11.58
C MET A 123 -1.91 -12.37 10.35
N SER A 124 -3.01 -13.12 10.51
CA SER A 124 -3.77 -13.67 9.38
C SER A 124 -4.23 -12.58 8.42
N LYS A 125 -4.72 -11.45 8.96
CA LYS A 125 -5.12 -10.30 8.13
C LYS A 125 -3.93 -9.63 7.44
N LYS A 126 -2.76 -9.53 8.10
CA LYS A 126 -1.53 -9.05 7.48
C LYS A 126 -1.12 -9.91 6.29
N ILE A 127 -1.16 -11.24 6.46
CA ILE A 127 -0.83 -12.20 5.40
C ILE A 127 -1.82 -12.04 4.24
N ALA A 128 -3.13 -11.99 4.52
CA ALA A 128 -4.16 -11.84 3.49
C ALA A 128 -4.00 -10.54 2.69
N LEU A 129 -3.74 -9.39 3.36
CA LEU A 129 -3.47 -8.11 2.72
C LEU A 129 -2.25 -8.15 1.78
N ASN A 130 -1.16 -8.80 2.22
CA ASN A 130 0.05 -8.90 1.41
C ASN A 130 -0.13 -9.89 0.25
N SER A 131 -0.90 -10.97 0.46
CA SER A 131 -1.16 -11.99 -0.57
C SER A 131 -2.12 -11.50 -1.66
N ALA A 132 -2.93 -10.47 -1.40
CA ALA A 132 -3.88 -9.93 -2.37
C ALA A 132 -3.18 -9.47 -3.66
N TYR A 133 -2.05 -8.76 -3.54
CA TYR A 133 -1.23 -8.36 -4.69
C TYR A 133 -0.72 -9.59 -5.47
N GLY A 134 -0.19 -10.60 -4.77
CA GLY A 134 0.26 -11.84 -5.40
C GLY A 134 -0.85 -12.58 -6.14
N ALA A 135 -2.07 -12.58 -5.59
CA ALA A 135 -3.23 -13.15 -6.25
C ALA A 135 -3.62 -12.37 -7.52
N ILE A 136 -3.69 -11.05 -7.46
CA ILE A 136 -4.02 -10.17 -8.61
C ILE A 136 -3.02 -10.37 -9.75
N GLY A 137 -1.74 -10.59 -9.44
CA GLY A 137 -0.68 -10.85 -10.42
C GLY A 137 -0.60 -12.29 -10.93
N ASN A 138 -1.39 -13.22 -10.39
CA ASN A 138 -1.35 -14.62 -10.79
C ASN A 138 -2.35 -14.91 -11.91
N GLN A 139 -1.86 -15.44 -13.05
CA GLN A 139 -2.68 -15.74 -14.23
C GLN A 139 -3.85 -16.73 -13.98
N TYR A 140 -3.76 -17.55 -12.95
CA TYR A 140 -4.82 -18.50 -12.57
C TYR A 140 -5.86 -17.91 -11.61
N PHE A 141 -5.66 -16.66 -11.18
CA PHE A 141 -6.63 -16.01 -10.32
C PHE A 141 -7.84 -15.52 -11.10
N ARG A 142 -9.05 -15.77 -10.58
CA ARG A 142 -10.31 -15.42 -11.25
C ARG A 142 -10.39 -13.96 -11.72
N TYR A 143 -9.79 -13.05 -10.96
CA TYR A 143 -9.80 -11.60 -11.23
C TYR A 143 -8.45 -11.10 -11.75
N TYR A 144 -7.65 -12.00 -12.32
CA TYR A 144 -6.38 -11.63 -12.91
C TYR A 144 -6.55 -10.63 -14.05
N LYS A 145 -5.83 -9.52 -13.95
CA LYS A 145 -5.56 -8.57 -15.03
C LYS A 145 -4.16 -8.02 -14.85
N LEU A 146 -3.30 -8.22 -15.83
CA LEU A 146 -1.91 -7.74 -15.80
C LEU A 146 -1.84 -6.23 -15.53
N ALA A 147 -2.74 -5.46 -16.16
CA ALA A 147 -2.81 -4.01 -15.97
C ALA A 147 -3.00 -3.60 -14.50
N ASN A 148 -3.76 -4.37 -13.69
CA ASN A 148 -3.94 -4.10 -12.27
C ASN A 148 -2.65 -4.35 -11.47
N ALA A 149 -1.92 -5.42 -11.77
CA ALA A 149 -0.65 -5.73 -11.12
C ALA A 149 0.43 -4.69 -11.43
N GLU A 150 0.54 -4.29 -12.71
CA GLU A 150 1.44 -3.22 -13.15
C GLU A 150 1.08 -1.87 -12.52
N ALA A 151 -0.22 -1.54 -12.45
CA ALA A 151 -0.70 -0.31 -11.82
C ALA A 151 -0.23 -0.21 -10.37
N ILE A 152 -0.31 -1.30 -9.60
CA ILE A 152 0.12 -1.32 -8.20
C ILE A 152 1.64 -1.12 -8.09
N THR A 153 2.43 -1.85 -8.88
CA THR A 153 3.89 -1.80 -8.78
C THR A 153 4.48 -0.49 -9.26
N LEU A 154 4.02 0.02 -10.42
CA LEU A 154 4.53 1.27 -10.98
C LEU A 154 4.09 2.49 -10.17
N SER A 155 2.86 2.51 -9.66
CA SER A 155 2.42 3.57 -8.74
C SER A 155 3.14 3.48 -7.38
N GLY A 156 3.53 2.27 -6.96
CA GLY A 156 4.42 2.06 -5.82
C GLY A 156 5.81 2.67 -6.02
N GLN A 157 6.38 2.52 -7.22
CA GLN A 157 7.65 3.17 -7.56
C GLN A 157 7.56 4.70 -7.49
N VAL A 158 6.47 5.29 -8.01
CA VAL A 158 6.24 6.75 -7.90
C VAL A 158 6.23 7.16 -6.43
N SER A 159 5.45 6.46 -5.59
CA SER A 159 5.31 6.80 -4.18
C SER A 159 6.66 6.74 -3.44
N ILE A 160 7.43 5.66 -3.62
CA ILE A 160 8.72 5.47 -2.94
C ILE A 160 9.74 6.51 -3.42
N ARG A 161 9.87 6.73 -4.73
CA ARG A 161 10.83 7.69 -5.30
C ARG A 161 10.46 9.13 -4.93
N TRP A 162 9.18 9.46 -4.90
CA TRP A 162 8.73 10.78 -4.47
C TRP A 162 9.07 11.05 -2.99
N ILE A 163 8.79 10.08 -2.10
CA ILE A 163 9.13 10.17 -0.68
C ILE A 163 10.64 10.27 -0.51
N GLU A 164 11.43 9.44 -1.18
CA GLU A 164 12.90 9.49 -1.14
C GLU A 164 13.41 10.90 -1.48
N ASN A 165 12.95 11.45 -2.61
CA ASN A 165 13.38 12.79 -3.05
C ASN A 165 12.98 13.87 -2.04
N LYS A 166 11.74 13.85 -1.54
CA LYS A 166 11.24 14.84 -0.57
C LYS A 166 11.94 14.73 0.79
N MET A 167 12.16 13.52 1.28
CA MET A 167 12.84 13.29 2.56
C MET A 167 14.31 13.73 2.49
N ASN A 168 15.04 13.36 1.44
CA ASN A 168 16.43 13.80 1.26
C ASN A 168 16.52 15.32 1.16
N THR A 169 15.64 15.96 0.39
CA THR A 169 15.59 17.43 0.29
C THR A 169 15.31 18.08 1.64
N TYR A 170 14.39 17.51 2.42
CA TYR A 170 14.03 18.03 3.75
C TYR A 170 15.17 17.85 4.76
N LEU A 171 15.74 16.65 4.85
CA LEU A 171 16.81 16.34 5.80
C LEU A 171 18.08 17.13 5.50
N ASN A 172 18.50 17.24 4.24
CA ASN A 172 19.66 18.04 3.84
C ASN A 172 19.48 19.55 4.05
N LYS A 173 18.25 20.00 4.28
CA LYS A 173 17.97 21.41 4.60
C LYS A 173 18.05 21.72 6.09
N ILE A 174 17.91 20.70 6.94
CA ILE A 174 17.91 20.82 8.40
C ILE A 174 19.31 20.52 8.96
N LEU A 175 20.07 19.64 8.34
CA LEU A 175 21.47 19.31 8.67
C LEU A 175 22.43 20.34 8.11
#